data_f227393fea384da01e3ee60f3e816540
#
_entry.id   f227393fea384da01e3ee60f3e816540
#
_cell.length_a   1.000
_cell.length_b   1.000
_cell.length_c   1.000
_cell.angle_alpha   90.00
_cell.angle_beta   90.00
_cell.angle_gamma   90.00
#
_symmetry.space_group_name_H-M   'P 1'
#
loop_
_entity.id
_entity.type
_entity.pdbx_description
1 polymer ?
#
loop_
_entity_poly.entity_id
_entity_poly.type
_entity_poly.pdbx_seq_one_letter_code
_entity_poly.pdbx_strand_id
1 'polypeptide(L)'
;GVDVTGPRPLHEREYRAYLHPSSLNPIVAYAMVVLARVSEGHRVLDPMCGSGTILIECGLARGGVELYGVDINPEYLRGASLNVRRAGLEGRVRLLLGDATRLEELFPPSYFDRVISNLPYGIRIGSPYPLRSLYHRFLRSVRRVVREDGLLVLLTARGRLLERAVAASGFEVVGRRTIEMGGLYPRIYLLRP
;
A
#
# COMPACT_ATOMS: atom_id res chain seq x y z
N GLY A 1 6.66 -4.34 26.57
CA GLY A 1 6.90 -2.90 26.70
C GLY A 1 5.67 -2.19 27.22
N VAL A 2 5.84 -1.25 28.11
CA VAL A 2 4.75 -0.38 28.58
C VAL A 2 4.57 0.72 27.52
N ASP A 3 3.37 0.87 26.96
CA ASP A 3 3.04 2.01 26.12
C ASP A 3 2.88 3.25 27.02
N VAL A 4 3.84 4.15 26.96
CA VAL A 4 3.87 5.38 27.76
C VAL A 4 3.34 6.60 27.01
N THR A 5 2.75 6.41 25.84
CA THR A 5 2.40 7.51 24.92
C THR A 5 0.99 8.06 25.11
N GLY A 6 0.17 7.48 25.99
CA GLY A 6 -1.17 7.99 26.28
C GLY A 6 -2.13 6.92 26.79
N PRO A 7 -3.40 7.30 27.04
CA PRO A 7 -4.42 6.39 27.56
C PRO A 7 -4.93 5.36 26.53
N ARG A 8 -4.55 5.51 25.25
CA ARG A 8 -4.92 4.59 24.17
C ARG A 8 -3.69 4.02 23.48
N PRO A 9 -3.73 2.73 23.11
CA PRO A 9 -2.65 2.10 22.33
C PRO A 9 -2.39 2.82 21.00
N LEU A 10 -1.13 2.93 20.59
CA LEU A 10 -0.75 3.61 19.34
C LEU A 10 -1.38 3.05 18.07
N HIS A 11 -1.82 1.80 18.08
CA HIS A 11 -2.50 1.19 16.93
C HIS A 11 -3.99 1.52 16.85
N GLU A 12 -4.56 2.08 17.90
CA GLU A 12 -5.93 2.60 17.87
C GLU A 12 -5.95 3.97 17.18
N ARG A 13 -6.76 4.08 16.14
CA ARG A 13 -6.94 5.30 15.35
C ARG A 13 -8.41 5.66 15.27
N GLU A 14 -8.76 6.88 15.61
CA GLU A 14 -10.16 7.36 15.59
C GLU A 14 -10.78 7.33 14.19
N TYR A 15 -9.96 7.43 13.15
CA TYR A 15 -10.42 7.36 11.76
C TYR A 15 -10.90 5.97 11.33
N ARG A 16 -10.56 4.89 12.07
CA ARG A 16 -10.85 3.49 11.69
C ARG A 16 -12.31 3.12 11.96
N ALA A 17 -13.24 3.75 11.23
CA ALA A 17 -14.66 3.40 11.26
C ALA A 17 -14.98 2.11 10.50
N TYR A 18 -14.19 1.81 9.47
CA TYR A 18 -14.31 0.60 8.67
C TYR A 18 -13.02 -0.22 8.77
N LEU A 19 -13.20 -1.49 9.08
CA LEU A 19 -12.13 -2.50 9.11
C LEU A 19 -12.59 -3.74 8.34
N HIS A 20 -11.70 -4.30 7.57
CA HIS A 20 -11.85 -5.65 7.01
C HIS A 20 -10.74 -6.57 7.56
N PRO A 21 -10.88 -7.91 7.46
CA PRO A 21 -9.95 -8.85 8.11
C PRO A 21 -8.47 -8.69 7.72
N SER A 22 -8.18 -8.09 6.56
CA SER A 22 -6.82 -7.84 6.09
C SER A 22 -6.36 -6.39 6.29
N SER A 23 -7.11 -5.57 7.06
CA SER A 23 -6.73 -4.17 7.32
C SER A 23 -5.39 -4.13 8.03
N LEU A 24 -4.45 -3.36 7.47
CA LEU A 24 -3.10 -3.24 8.01
C LEU A 24 -3.10 -2.50 9.37
N ASN A 25 -2.19 -2.89 10.25
CA ASN A 25 -1.92 -2.14 11.48
C ASN A 25 -1.38 -0.74 11.14
N PRO A 26 -1.92 0.35 11.68
CA PRO A 26 -1.49 1.73 11.39
C PRO A 26 0.00 1.99 11.65
N ILE A 27 0.57 1.39 12.69
CA ILE A 27 2.01 1.53 13.01
C ILE A 27 2.86 0.96 11.88
N VAL A 28 2.47 -0.21 11.34
CA VAL A 28 3.16 -0.82 10.21
C VAL A 28 2.98 0.01 8.94
N ALA A 29 1.77 0.52 8.70
CA ALA A 29 1.49 1.42 7.58
C ALA A 29 2.38 2.68 7.64
N TYR A 30 2.46 3.31 8.81
CA TYR A 30 3.34 4.47 9.03
C TYR A 30 4.83 4.12 8.81
N ALA A 31 5.29 2.97 9.32
CA ALA A 31 6.67 2.52 9.10
C ALA A 31 6.97 2.34 7.59
N MET A 32 6.01 1.82 6.81
CA MET A 32 6.15 1.72 5.35
C MET A 32 6.24 3.09 4.68
N VAL A 33 5.47 4.08 5.14
CA VAL A 33 5.54 5.47 4.65
C VAL A 33 6.90 6.09 4.93
N VAL A 34 7.47 5.87 6.12
CA VAL A 34 8.82 6.33 6.48
C VAL A 34 9.88 5.69 5.57
N LEU A 35 9.80 4.36 5.37
CA LEU A 35 10.71 3.63 4.48
C LEU A 35 10.61 4.08 3.03
N ALA A 36 9.44 4.50 2.58
CA ALA A 36 9.21 5.04 1.24
C ALA A 36 9.81 6.44 1.04
N ARG A 37 10.29 7.10 2.09
CA ARG A 37 10.88 8.45 2.03
C ARG A 37 9.94 9.43 1.30
N VAL A 38 8.66 9.39 1.68
CA VAL A 38 7.66 10.29 1.09
C VAL A 38 8.00 11.74 1.46
N SER A 39 7.99 12.62 0.47
CA SER A 39 8.28 14.06 0.58
C SER A 39 7.17 14.89 -0.04
N GLU A 40 7.13 16.17 0.28
CA GLU A 40 6.24 17.13 -0.36
C GLU A 40 6.37 17.11 -1.88
N GLY A 41 5.25 17.27 -2.58
CA GLY A 41 5.16 17.18 -4.04
C GLY A 41 5.07 15.76 -4.60
N HIS A 42 5.30 14.72 -3.79
CA HIS A 42 5.21 13.34 -4.27
C HIS A 42 3.77 12.92 -4.56
N ARG A 43 3.60 12.14 -5.63
CA ARG A 43 2.42 11.33 -5.93
C ARG A 43 2.62 9.92 -5.41
N VAL A 44 1.77 9.53 -4.47
CA VAL A 44 1.85 8.24 -3.76
C VAL A 44 0.67 7.37 -4.15
N LEU A 45 0.94 6.13 -4.56
CA LEU A 45 -0.07 5.14 -4.92
C LEU A 45 -0.09 3.99 -3.91
N ASP A 46 -1.27 3.61 -3.44
CA ASP A 46 -1.56 2.28 -2.91
C ASP A 46 -2.50 1.54 -3.87
N PRO A 47 -1.99 0.63 -4.71
CA PRO A 47 -2.77 -0.04 -5.75
C PRO A 47 -3.69 -1.17 -5.27
N MET A 48 -3.67 -1.49 -3.97
CA MET A 48 -4.55 -2.48 -3.33
C MET A 48 -4.95 -1.96 -1.95
N CYS A 49 -5.55 -0.75 -1.93
CA CYS A 49 -5.62 0.10 -0.74
C CYS A 49 -6.55 -0.42 0.37
N GLY A 50 -7.46 -1.34 0.08
CA GLY A 50 -8.37 -1.89 1.07
C GLY A 50 -9.12 -0.82 1.86
N SER A 51 -8.89 -0.75 3.17
CA SER A 51 -9.49 0.27 4.07
C SER A 51 -8.80 1.64 4.04
N GLY A 52 -7.77 1.83 3.19
CA GLY A 52 -7.07 3.10 3.01
C GLY A 52 -6.02 3.42 4.07
N THR A 53 -5.67 2.49 4.94
CA THR A 53 -4.81 2.75 6.11
C THR A 53 -3.45 3.36 5.73
N ILE A 54 -2.78 2.85 4.67
CA ILE A 54 -1.47 3.37 4.23
C ILE A 54 -1.59 4.82 3.76
N LEU A 55 -2.61 5.12 2.95
CA LEU A 55 -2.85 6.47 2.44
C LEU A 55 -3.19 7.45 3.55
N ILE A 56 -4.00 7.03 4.52
CA ILE A 56 -4.37 7.86 5.66
C ILE A 56 -3.16 8.15 6.53
N GLU A 57 -2.37 7.15 6.93
CA GLU A 57 -1.14 7.37 7.70
C GLU A 57 -0.14 8.24 6.94
N CYS A 58 -0.07 8.10 5.60
CA CYS A 58 0.73 8.98 4.76
C CYS A 58 0.23 10.43 4.80
N GLY A 59 -1.07 10.65 4.62
CA GLY A 59 -1.67 11.97 4.60
C GLY A 59 -1.61 12.70 5.94
N LEU A 60 -1.72 11.98 7.05
CA LEU A 60 -1.57 12.52 8.40
C LEU A 60 -0.11 12.86 8.71
N ALA A 61 0.85 12.09 8.21
CA ALA A 61 2.28 12.27 8.47
C ALA A 61 2.97 13.26 7.54
N ARG A 62 2.42 13.53 6.36
CA ARG A 62 3.06 14.33 5.29
C ARG A 62 2.08 15.34 4.70
N GLY A 63 2.47 16.61 4.72
CA GLY A 63 1.81 17.68 3.97
C GLY A 63 2.21 17.66 2.49
N GLY A 64 1.46 18.36 1.62
CA GLY A 64 1.84 18.62 0.23
C GLY A 64 2.00 17.38 -0.67
N VAL A 65 1.38 16.24 -0.32
CA VAL A 65 1.41 14.99 -1.11
C VAL A 65 0.07 14.73 -1.78
N GLU A 66 0.09 14.16 -2.98
CA GLU A 66 -1.08 13.64 -3.68
C GLU A 66 -1.21 12.13 -3.42
N LEU A 67 -2.36 11.68 -2.94
CA LEU A 67 -2.58 10.31 -2.51
C LEU A 67 -3.62 9.62 -3.39
N TYR A 68 -3.25 8.45 -3.93
CA TYR A 68 -4.09 7.67 -4.82
C TYR A 68 -4.25 6.26 -4.29
N GLY A 69 -5.49 5.80 -4.17
CA GLY A 69 -5.83 4.43 -3.79
C GLY A 69 -6.60 3.74 -4.91
N VAL A 70 -6.20 2.54 -5.25
CA VAL A 70 -6.95 1.67 -6.16
C VAL A 70 -7.31 0.40 -5.40
N ASP A 71 -8.53 -0.06 -5.58
CA ASP A 71 -8.96 -1.39 -5.15
C ASP A 71 -9.98 -1.96 -6.14
N ILE A 72 -9.97 -3.27 -6.32
CA ILE A 72 -10.91 -3.98 -7.19
C ILE A 72 -12.27 -4.17 -6.52
N ASN A 73 -12.32 -4.06 -5.19
CA ASN A 73 -13.54 -4.25 -4.42
C ASN A 73 -14.21 -2.91 -4.09
N PRO A 74 -15.40 -2.61 -4.65
CA PRO A 74 -16.09 -1.36 -4.39
C PRO A 74 -16.52 -1.19 -2.92
N GLU A 75 -16.71 -2.27 -2.18
CA GLU A 75 -17.04 -2.18 -0.74
C GLU A 75 -15.85 -1.71 0.09
N TYR A 76 -14.64 -2.16 -0.27
CA TYR A 76 -13.42 -1.68 0.38
C TYR A 76 -13.22 -0.19 0.13
N LEU A 77 -13.48 0.29 -1.09
CA LEU A 77 -13.40 1.72 -1.41
C LEU A 77 -14.45 2.55 -0.66
N ARG A 78 -15.68 2.04 -0.49
CA ARG A 78 -16.67 2.73 0.36
C ARG A 78 -16.20 2.84 1.81
N GLY A 79 -15.63 1.77 2.35
CA GLY A 79 -15.04 1.75 3.68
C GLY A 79 -13.82 2.67 3.80
N ALA A 80 -12.93 2.67 2.81
CA ALA A 80 -11.78 3.58 2.74
C ALA A 80 -12.22 5.05 2.71
N SER A 81 -13.25 5.37 1.91
CA SER A 81 -13.81 6.72 1.85
C SER A 81 -14.32 7.21 3.21
N LEU A 82 -15.00 6.32 3.97
CA LEU A 82 -15.45 6.64 5.32
C LEU A 82 -14.27 6.92 6.26
N ASN A 83 -13.21 6.11 6.19
CA ASN A 83 -12.01 6.29 6.99
C ASN A 83 -11.27 7.58 6.61
N VAL A 84 -11.12 7.87 5.30
CA VAL A 84 -10.50 9.10 4.78
C VAL A 84 -11.25 10.34 5.28
N ARG A 85 -12.58 10.32 5.24
CA ARG A 85 -13.44 11.39 5.77
C ARG A 85 -13.20 11.61 7.25
N ARG A 86 -13.20 10.54 8.05
CA ARG A 86 -12.93 10.64 9.49
C ARG A 86 -11.53 11.12 9.83
N ALA A 87 -10.57 10.86 8.95
CA ALA A 87 -9.20 11.37 9.09
C ALA A 87 -9.06 12.85 8.68
N GLY A 88 -10.10 13.50 8.15
CA GLY A 88 -10.03 14.88 7.64
C GLY A 88 -9.19 15.02 6.37
N LEU A 89 -9.09 13.95 5.56
CA LEU A 89 -8.26 13.91 4.36
C LEU A 89 -9.09 13.93 3.06
N GLU A 90 -10.36 14.31 3.14
CA GLU A 90 -11.20 14.52 1.95
C GLU A 90 -10.56 15.56 1.01
N GLY A 91 -10.57 15.28 -0.28
CA GLY A 91 -9.90 16.11 -1.29
C GLY A 91 -8.39 15.87 -1.43
N ARG A 92 -7.73 15.21 -0.47
CA ARG A 92 -6.30 14.84 -0.56
C ARG A 92 -6.08 13.40 -1.00
N VAL A 93 -7.05 12.52 -0.79
CA VAL A 93 -6.99 11.10 -1.17
C VAL A 93 -8.00 10.83 -2.28
N ARG A 94 -7.52 10.38 -3.42
CA ARG A 94 -8.34 9.97 -4.56
C ARG A 94 -8.45 8.44 -4.57
N LEU A 95 -9.67 7.94 -4.43
CA LEU A 95 -9.97 6.52 -4.44
C LEU A 95 -10.64 6.13 -5.77
N LEU A 96 -10.09 5.11 -6.44
CA LEU A 96 -10.55 4.65 -7.75
C LEU A 96 -10.83 3.15 -7.72
N LEU A 97 -11.96 2.75 -8.33
CA LEU A 97 -12.24 1.35 -8.61
C LEU A 97 -11.37 0.89 -9.79
N GLY A 98 -10.58 -0.17 -9.60
CA GLY A 98 -9.71 -0.65 -10.66
C GLY A 98 -8.92 -1.89 -10.28
N ASP A 99 -8.26 -2.46 -11.28
CA ASP A 99 -7.41 -3.64 -11.15
C ASP A 99 -5.94 -3.22 -11.09
N ALA A 100 -5.25 -3.54 -10.01
CA ALA A 100 -3.82 -3.27 -9.84
C ALA A 100 -2.93 -3.93 -10.91
N THR A 101 -3.46 -4.87 -11.67
CA THR A 101 -2.75 -5.51 -12.80
C THR A 101 -2.90 -4.76 -14.11
N ARG A 102 -3.62 -3.62 -14.11
CA ARG A 102 -3.99 -2.79 -15.27
C ARG A 102 -3.95 -1.30 -14.94
N LEU A 103 -2.97 -0.85 -14.16
CA LEU A 103 -2.84 0.55 -13.71
C LEU A 103 -2.63 1.54 -14.87
N GLU A 104 -2.05 1.08 -15.97
CA GLU A 104 -1.87 1.87 -17.19
C GLU A 104 -3.18 2.28 -17.87
N GLU A 105 -4.31 1.69 -17.49
CA GLU A 105 -5.64 2.14 -17.95
C GLU A 105 -6.19 3.31 -17.11
N LEU A 106 -5.63 3.50 -15.91
CA LEU A 106 -6.07 4.52 -14.95
C LEU A 106 -5.12 5.72 -14.89
N PHE A 107 -3.84 5.52 -15.18
CA PHE A 107 -2.81 6.51 -14.97
C PHE A 107 -1.84 6.61 -16.14
N PRO A 108 -1.31 7.82 -16.42
CA PRO A 108 -0.29 7.99 -17.43
C PRO A 108 1.03 7.33 -17.05
N PRO A 109 1.94 7.08 -18.01
CA PRO A 109 3.27 6.56 -17.73
C PRO A 109 4.07 7.48 -16.79
N SER A 110 4.92 6.88 -15.94
CA SER A 110 5.84 7.58 -15.05
C SER A 110 5.16 8.63 -14.16
N TYR A 111 3.97 8.31 -13.65
CA TYR A 111 3.13 9.24 -12.90
C TYR A 111 3.45 9.28 -11.41
N PHE A 112 3.82 8.14 -10.81
CA PHE A 112 3.99 8.01 -9.36
C PHE A 112 5.46 8.06 -8.93
N ASP A 113 5.71 8.81 -7.88
CA ASP A 113 7.02 8.87 -7.21
C ASP A 113 7.18 7.71 -6.22
N ARG A 114 6.09 7.31 -5.57
CA ARG A 114 6.07 6.26 -4.54
C ARG A 114 4.89 5.32 -4.72
N VAL A 115 5.17 4.03 -4.55
CA VAL A 115 4.12 3.00 -4.49
C VAL A 115 4.27 2.26 -3.18
N ILE A 116 3.23 2.26 -2.34
CA ILE A 116 3.26 1.64 -1.01
C ILE A 116 2.05 0.72 -0.89
N SER A 117 2.27 -0.57 -0.70
CA SER A 117 1.13 -1.50 -0.65
C SER A 117 1.36 -2.71 0.25
N ASN A 118 0.30 -3.13 0.93
CA ASN A 118 0.20 -4.42 1.58
C ASN A 118 -0.39 -5.44 0.59
N LEU A 119 0.48 -6.22 -0.05
CA LEU A 119 0.07 -7.19 -1.06
C LEU A 119 -0.75 -8.33 -0.43
N PRO A 120 -1.73 -8.91 -1.13
CA PRO A 120 -2.45 -10.08 -0.67
C PRO A 120 -1.49 -11.28 -0.57
N TYR A 121 -1.55 -12.02 0.55
CA TYR A 121 -0.71 -13.21 0.79
C TYR A 121 -1.48 -14.44 1.24
N GLY A 122 -2.80 -14.37 1.32
CA GLY A 122 -3.72 -15.48 1.58
C GLY A 122 -4.61 -15.81 0.38
N ILE A 123 -5.48 -16.78 0.54
CA ILE A 123 -6.57 -17.04 -0.42
C ILE A 123 -7.58 -15.90 -0.25
N ARG A 124 -7.55 -14.93 -1.14
CA ARG A 124 -8.60 -13.90 -1.19
C ARG A 124 -9.79 -14.45 -1.96
N ILE A 125 -10.93 -14.50 -1.30
CA ILE A 125 -12.23 -14.64 -1.96
C ILE A 125 -12.40 -13.41 -2.88
N GLY A 126 -12.50 -13.62 -4.19
CA GLY A 126 -12.76 -12.55 -5.16
C GLY A 126 -11.56 -12.08 -6.02
N SER A 127 -10.35 -12.58 -5.82
CA SER A 127 -9.26 -12.31 -6.78
C SER A 127 -9.46 -13.14 -8.06
N PRO A 128 -9.49 -12.51 -9.24
CA PRO A 128 -9.61 -13.25 -10.50
C PRO A 128 -8.33 -14.01 -10.88
N TYR A 129 -7.24 -13.82 -10.13
CA TYR A 129 -5.93 -14.39 -10.45
C TYR A 129 -5.37 -15.26 -9.32
N PRO A 130 -4.71 -16.39 -9.65
CA PRO A 130 -3.81 -17.07 -8.72
C PRO A 130 -2.73 -16.10 -8.22
N LEU A 131 -2.34 -16.20 -6.96
CA LEU A 131 -1.43 -15.26 -6.30
C LEU A 131 -0.10 -15.04 -7.04
N ARG A 132 0.45 -16.13 -7.63
CA ARG A 132 1.66 -16.06 -8.46
C ARG A 132 1.47 -15.18 -9.69
N SER A 133 0.37 -15.36 -10.41
CA SER A 133 0.04 -14.55 -11.58
C SER A 133 -0.23 -13.10 -11.21
N LEU A 134 -0.91 -12.87 -10.08
CA LEU A 134 -1.18 -11.53 -9.57
C LEU A 134 0.11 -10.72 -9.38
N TYR A 135 1.12 -11.28 -8.70
CA TYR A 135 2.37 -10.56 -8.43
C TYR A 135 3.13 -10.19 -9.71
N HIS A 136 3.21 -11.12 -10.68
CA HIS A 136 3.84 -10.83 -11.95
C HIS A 136 3.11 -9.75 -12.75
N ARG A 137 1.78 -9.84 -12.86
CA ARG A 137 0.96 -8.86 -13.56
C ARG A 137 1.01 -7.50 -12.89
N PHE A 138 0.90 -7.47 -11.56
CA PHE A 138 1.00 -6.27 -10.75
C PHE A 138 2.33 -5.53 -10.98
N LEU A 139 3.46 -6.21 -10.84
CA LEU A 139 4.76 -5.56 -11.04
C LEU A 139 4.95 -5.06 -12.48
N ARG A 140 4.45 -5.79 -13.48
CA ARG A 140 4.47 -5.32 -14.88
C ARG A 140 3.63 -4.04 -15.06
N SER A 141 2.46 -3.99 -14.46
CA SER A 141 1.56 -2.85 -14.54
C SER A 141 2.16 -1.64 -13.80
N VAL A 142 2.62 -1.83 -12.57
CA VAL A 142 3.20 -0.76 -11.76
C VAL A 142 4.48 -0.18 -12.40
N ARG A 143 5.28 -1.01 -13.10
CA ARG A 143 6.49 -0.57 -13.81
C ARG A 143 6.19 0.51 -14.88
N ARG A 144 4.99 0.49 -15.45
CA ARG A 144 4.57 1.47 -16.48
C ARG A 144 4.21 2.83 -15.88
N VAL A 145 3.67 2.84 -14.67
CA VAL A 145 3.13 4.07 -14.05
C VAL A 145 4.06 4.67 -12.99
N VAL A 146 5.07 3.94 -12.53
CA VAL A 146 6.08 4.47 -11.61
C VAL A 146 7.20 5.17 -12.39
N ARG A 147 7.76 6.23 -11.81
CA ARG A 147 8.91 6.97 -12.35
C ARG A 147 10.20 6.13 -12.27
N GLU A 148 11.19 6.43 -13.10
CA GLU A 148 12.49 5.76 -13.08
C GLU A 148 13.27 5.96 -11.75
N ASP A 149 13.07 7.11 -11.10
CA ASP A 149 13.61 7.44 -9.78
C ASP A 149 12.65 7.06 -8.63
N GLY A 150 11.58 6.37 -8.95
CA GLY A 150 10.55 5.96 -8.02
C GLY A 150 11.01 4.90 -7.00
N LEU A 151 10.22 4.72 -5.95
CA LEU A 151 10.46 3.70 -4.93
C LEU A 151 9.16 2.97 -4.60
N LEU A 152 9.22 1.63 -4.63
CA LEU A 152 8.13 0.78 -4.15
C LEU A 152 8.47 0.27 -2.76
N VAL A 153 7.49 0.29 -1.86
CA VAL A 153 7.56 -0.33 -0.53
C VAL A 153 6.39 -1.31 -0.40
N LEU A 154 6.70 -2.60 -0.48
CA LEU A 154 5.71 -3.67 -0.57
C LEU A 154 5.82 -4.60 0.63
N LEU A 155 4.71 -4.85 1.32
CA LEU A 155 4.61 -5.81 2.41
C LEU A 155 3.97 -7.11 1.91
N THR A 156 4.57 -8.26 2.25
CA THR A 156 3.98 -9.58 1.98
C THR A 156 4.53 -10.68 2.88
N ALA A 157 3.69 -11.67 3.23
CA ALA A 157 4.13 -12.93 3.82
C ALA A 157 4.57 -13.98 2.76
N ARG A 158 4.44 -13.66 1.44
CA ARG A 158 4.81 -14.54 0.32
C ARG A 158 6.11 -14.07 -0.36
N GLY A 159 7.15 -13.82 0.41
CA GLY A 159 8.40 -13.24 -0.07
C GLY A 159 9.01 -13.98 -1.27
N ARG A 160 9.03 -15.33 -1.27
CA ARG A 160 9.53 -16.12 -2.41
C ARG A 160 8.74 -15.89 -3.71
N LEU A 161 7.43 -15.65 -3.62
CA LEU A 161 6.62 -15.32 -4.80
C LEU A 161 6.94 -13.93 -5.32
N LEU A 162 7.09 -12.96 -4.43
CA LEU A 162 7.46 -11.60 -4.80
C LEU A 162 8.84 -11.56 -5.45
N GLU A 163 9.84 -12.22 -4.86
CA GLU A 163 11.22 -12.27 -5.38
C GLU A 163 11.29 -12.86 -6.80
N ARG A 164 10.51 -13.91 -7.08
CA ARG A 164 10.40 -14.48 -8.44
C ARG A 164 9.74 -13.50 -9.43
N ALA A 165 8.73 -12.77 -8.97
CA ALA A 165 8.07 -11.79 -9.82
C ALA A 165 8.98 -10.58 -10.08
N VAL A 166 9.75 -10.13 -9.09
CA VAL A 166 10.75 -9.05 -9.20
C VAL A 166 11.82 -9.41 -10.23
N ALA A 167 12.38 -10.63 -10.18
CA ALA A 167 13.40 -11.10 -11.13
C ALA A 167 12.96 -11.04 -12.61
N ALA A 168 11.66 -11.02 -12.87
CA ALA A 168 11.09 -10.98 -14.22
C ALA A 168 10.46 -9.63 -14.59
N SER A 169 10.61 -8.60 -13.75
CA SER A 169 9.88 -7.33 -13.88
C SER A 169 10.74 -6.10 -14.14
N GLY A 170 12.07 -6.25 -14.10
CA GLY A 170 13.01 -5.13 -14.24
C GLY A 170 13.17 -4.28 -12.97
N PHE A 171 12.58 -4.70 -11.84
CA PHE A 171 12.83 -4.07 -10.55
C PHE A 171 14.03 -4.68 -9.83
N GLU A 172 14.72 -3.85 -9.05
CA GLU A 172 15.80 -4.28 -8.17
C GLU A 172 15.35 -4.22 -6.70
N VAL A 173 15.72 -5.24 -5.89
CA VAL A 173 15.51 -5.22 -4.44
C VAL A 173 16.65 -4.45 -3.77
N VAL A 174 16.37 -3.23 -3.32
CA VAL A 174 17.35 -2.35 -2.63
C VAL A 174 17.28 -2.44 -1.10
N GLY A 175 16.31 -3.15 -0.56
CA GLY A 175 16.20 -3.36 0.89
C GLY A 175 15.12 -4.35 1.29
N ARG A 176 15.31 -4.96 2.47
CA ARG A 176 14.36 -5.90 3.09
C ARG A 176 14.29 -5.68 4.59
N ARG A 177 13.10 -5.81 5.18
CA ARG A 177 12.88 -5.82 6.63
C ARG A 177 11.85 -6.88 6.97
N THR A 178 12.17 -7.75 7.91
CA THR A 178 11.18 -8.70 8.47
C THR A 178 10.53 -8.03 9.66
N ILE A 179 9.22 -8.16 9.77
CA ILE A 179 8.44 -7.68 10.91
C ILE A 179 7.64 -8.84 11.51
N GLU A 180 7.28 -8.72 12.78
CA GLU A 180 6.38 -9.65 13.46
C GLU A 180 4.99 -9.05 13.50
N MET A 181 3.97 -9.83 13.12
CA MET A 181 2.56 -9.42 13.10
C MET A 181 1.69 -10.60 13.54
N GLY A 182 1.43 -10.71 14.86
CA GLY A 182 0.51 -11.73 15.38
C GLY A 182 0.92 -13.16 15.05
N GLY A 183 2.19 -13.51 15.21
CA GLY A 183 2.74 -14.84 14.91
C GLY A 183 3.11 -15.06 13.43
N LEU A 184 2.83 -14.11 12.56
CA LEU A 184 3.30 -14.09 11.17
C LEU A 184 4.57 -13.24 11.07
N TYR A 185 5.45 -13.59 10.12
CA TYR A 185 6.69 -12.87 9.85
C TYR A 185 6.73 -12.36 8.40
N PRO A 186 5.84 -11.42 8.02
CA PRO A 186 5.88 -10.83 6.71
C PRO A 186 7.13 -9.96 6.52
N ARG A 187 7.44 -9.67 5.25
CA ARG A 187 8.60 -8.85 4.88
C ARG A 187 8.15 -7.61 4.13
N ILE A 188 8.77 -6.50 4.47
CA ILE A 188 8.73 -5.27 3.70
C ILE A 188 9.91 -5.31 2.73
N TYR A 189 9.62 -5.10 1.45
CA TYR A 189 10.59 -5.00 0.36
C TYR A 189 10.63 -3.57 -0.14
N LEU A 190 11.84 -3.07 -0.37
CA LEU A 190 12.08 -1.82 -1.06
C LEU A 190 12.58 -2.16 -2.46
N LEU A 191 11.89 -1.67 -3.49
CA LEU A 191 12.23 -1.96 -4.88
C LEU A 191 12.43 -0.65 -5.65
N ARG A 192 13.41 -0.65 -6.55
CA ARG A 192 13.59 0.41 -7.56
C ARG A 192 13.29 -0.12 -8.95
N PRO A 193 12.76 0.73 -9.83
CA PRO A 193 12.63 0.48 -11.25
C PRO A 193 13.92 0.18 -11.96
#